data_610fc784a048bbeba09822ee4d94a9cd
#
_entry.id   610fc784a048bbeba09822ee4d94a9cd
#
_cell.length_a   1.000
_cell.length_b   1.000
_cell.length_c   1.000
_cell.angle_alpha   90.00
_cell.angle_beta   90.00
_cell.angle_gamma   90.00
#
_symmetry.space_group_name_H-M   'P 1'
#
loop_
_entity.id
_entity.type
_entity.pdbx_description
1 polymer ?
#
loop_
_entity_poly.entity_id
_entity_poly.type
_entity_poly.pdbx_seq_one_letter_code
_entity_poly.pdbx_strand_id
1 'polypeptide(L)'
;MLGKLGKLLTDNPLTGIAAAAIDKATGKAPAGSAHQFSFEALRGGALPLSQFAGKPLLVVNTASKCGFTPQYKGLEALYEKYHDRGLAIVGVPSNDFANQEPGGADEIAEFCEINYGVTFPLAAKVPVTGEEAHPFFKWLADERPMARPRWNFHKYLFDGQGRLVEAVASVTSPSTLAPAIEKLLATPAK
;
A
#
# COMPACT_ATOMS: atom_id res chain seq x y z
N MET A 1 -29.43 18.46 -35.80
CA MET A 1 -29.80 18.05 -34.41
C MET A 1 -28.70 17.19 -33.84
N LEU A 2 -27.63 17.84 -33.39
CA LEU A 2 -26.47 17.19 -32.74
C LEU A 2 -26.06 18.05 -31.55
N GLY A 3 -26.72 17.83 -30.46
CA GLY A 3 -26.42 18.56 -29.24
C GLY A 3 -27.24 18.01 -28.09
N LYS A 4 -26.72 17.00 -27.38
CA LYS A 4 -27.11 16.64 -26.01
C LYS A 4 -26.45 15.33 -25.49
N LEU A 5 -25.33 14.88 -26.06
CA LEU A 5 -24.58 13.72 -25.51
C LEU A 5 -23.31 14.07 -24.74
N GLY A 6 -22.98 15.35 -24.57
CA GLY A 6 -21.72 15.77 -23.95
C GLY A 6 -21.76 16.03 -22.43
N LYS A 7 -22.90 15.88 -21.76
CA LYS A 7 -23.05 16.36 -20.37
C LYS A 7 -23.30 15.28 -19.30
N LEU A 8 -23.26 14.01 -19.66
CA LEU A 8 -23.54 12.91 -18.73
C LEU A 8 -22.30 12.15 -18.21
N LEU A 9 -21.08 12.59 -18.56
CA LEU A 9 -19.85 11.93 -18.13
C LEU A 9 -19.08 12.67 -17.03
N THR A 10 -19.61 13.79 -16.54
CA THR A 10 -18.87 14.63 -15.55
C THR A 10 -19.33 14.49 -14.10
N ASP A 11 -20.41 13.77 -13.84
CA ASP A 11 -20.98 13.66 -12.48
C ASP A 11 -20.84 12.26 -11.85
N ASN A 12 -19.89 11.46 -12.31
CA ASN A 12 -19.56 10.21 -11.62
C ASN A 12 -18.54 10.53 -10.50
N PRO A 13 -18.87 10.30 -9.21
CA PRO A 13 -17.97 10.56 -8.10
C PRO A 13 -16.62 9.83 -8.20
N LEU A 14 -16.55 8.76 -9.04
CA LEU A 14 -15.28 8.06 -9.33
C LEU A 14 -14.39 8.82 -10.32
N THR A 15 -14.93 9.73 -11.14
CA THR A 15 -14.14 10.57 -12.05
C THR A 15 -13.54 11.78 -11.34
N GLY A 16 -14.14 12.24 -10.25
CA GLY A 16 -13.60 13.32 -9.42
C GLY A 16 -12.30 12.93 -8.69
N ILE A 17 -12.15 11.65 -8.35
CA ILE A 17 -10.94 11.13 -7.68
C ILE A 17 -9.79 10.99 -8.69
N ALA A 18 -10.09 10.63 -9.93
CA ALA A 18 -9.09 10.55 -11.01
C ALA A 18 -8.56 11.95 -11.42
N ALA A 19 -9.39 12.99 -11.31
CA ALA A 19 -8.98 14.36 -11.65
C ALA A 19 -8.01 14.98 -10.64
N ALA A 20 -8.00 14.54 -9.39
CA ALA A 20 -7.05 15.00 -8.37
C ALA A 20 -5.63 14.43 -8.54
N ALA A 21 -5.47 13.40 -9.36
CA ALA A 21 -4.20 12.71 -9.61
C ALA A 21 -3.49 13.18 -10.91
N ILE A 22 -3.93 14.28 -11.53
CA ILE A 22 -3.25 14.83 -12.71
C ILE A 22 -2.00 15.56 -12.25
N ASP A 23 -0.84 15.05 -12.67
CA ASP A 23 0.44 15.75 -12.48
C ASP A 23 0.39 17.12 -13.19
N LYS A 24 0.38 18.19 -12.40
CA LYS A 24 0.36 19.57 -12.91
C LYS A 24 1.59 19.94 -13.74
N ALA A 25 2.69 19.20 -13.61
CA ALA A 25 3.93 19.47 -14.34
C ALA A 25 3.92 18.90 -15.76
N THR A 26 3.21 17.80 -15.99
CA THR A 26 3.21 17.10 -17.28
C THR A 26 1.84 17.10 -17.96
N GLY A 27 0.77 17.52 -17.28
CA GLY A 27 -0.61 17.45 -17.79
C GLY A 27 -1.09 16.01 -18.07
N LYS A 28 -0.32 15.01 -17.68
CA LYS A 28 -0.59 13.60 -17.87
C LYS A 28 -1.01 12.99 -16.53
N ALA A 29 -2.14 12.30 -16.52
CA ALA A 29 -2.44 11.44 -15.36
C ALA A 29 -1.24 10.51 -15.13
N PRO A 30 -0.67 10.41 -13.91
CA PRO A 30 0.40 9.47 -13.66
C PRO A 30 -0.09 8.09 -14.09
N ALA A 31 0.72 7.39 -14.87
CA ALA A 31 0.45 6.02 -15.23
C ALA A 31 0.33 5.25 -13.92
N GLY A 32 -0.89 4.92 -13.52
CA GLY A 32 -1.23 4.25 -12.31
C GLY A 32 -0.77 4.94 -11.00
N SER A 33 -1.70 5.15 -10.10
CA SER A 33 -1.40 5.59 -8.72
C SER A 33 -1.86 4.50 -7.77
N ALA A 34 -1.11 4.25 -6.70
CA ALA A 34 -1.55 3.35 -5.62
C ALA A 34 -2.91 3.77 -5.05
N HIS A 35 -3.24 5.06 -5.11
CA HIS A 35 -4.50 5.61 -4.57
C HIS A 35 -5.76 5.14 -5.29
N GLN A 36 -5.65 4.55 -6.49
CA GLN A 36 -6.81 3.97 -7.19
C GLN A 36 -7.29 2.63 -6.61
N PHE A 37 -6.51 2.03 -5.71
CA PHE A 37 -6.82 0.73 -5.13
C PHE A 37 -7.40 0.83 -3.73
N SER A 38 -8.18 -0.18 -3.37
CA SER A 38 -8.74 -0.34 -2.03
C SER A 38 -8.60 -1.80 -1.62
N PHE A 39 -8.20 -2.02 -0.38
CA PHE A 39 -8.31 -3.31 0.27
C PHE A 39 -9.58 -3.37 1.13
N GLU A 40 -9.93 -4.53 1.60
CA GLU A 40 -10.76 -4.69 2.78
C GLU A 40 -9.87 -4.59 4.03
N ALA A 41 -10.33 -3.91 5.07
CA ALA A 41 -9.60 -3.87 6.33
C ALA A 41 -9.70 -5.23 7.05
N LEU A 42 -8.67 -5.60 7.81
CA LEU A 42 -8.59 -6.90 8.49
C LEU A 42 -9.81 -7.17 9.40
N ARG A 43 -10.32 -6.14 10.06
CA ARG A 43 -11.51 -6.21 10.92
C ARG A 43 -12.82 -5.78 10.23
N GLY A 44 -12.82 -5.76 8.89
CA GLY A 44 -13.95 -5.39 8.05
C GLY A 44 -13.99 -3.90 7.70
N GLY A 45 -14.73 -3.60 6.63
CA GLY A 45 -14.84 -2.26 6.06
C GLY A 45 -13.80 -1.98 4.99
N ALA A 46 -13.99 -0.90 4.25
CA ALA A 46 -13.09 -0.51 3.18
C ALA A 46 -11.81 0.13 3.72
N LEU A 47 -10.68 -0.18 3.09
CA LEU A 47 -9.37 0.42 3.32
C LEU A 47 -8.86 1.00 1.99
N PRO A 48 -9.46 2.12 1.50
CA PRO A 48 -9.03 2.75 0.26
C PRO A 48 -7.67 3.42 0.45
N LEU A 49 -6.71 3.16 -0.44
CA LEU A 49 -5.40 3.79 -0.35
C LEU A 49 -5.45 5.29 -0.64
N SER A 50 -6.54 5.78 -1.26
CA SER A 50 -6.79 7.22 -1.47
C SER A 50 -6.93 8.01 -0.16
N GLN A 51 -7.27 7.38 0.96
CA GLN A 51 -7.31 8.06 2.26
C GLN A 51 -5.92 8.54 2.72
N PHE A 52 -4.86 7.99 2.13
CA PHE A 52 -3.48 8.37 2.40
C PHE A 52 -2.91 9.36 1.36
N ALA A 53 -3.76 9.92 0.48
CA ALA A 53 -3.32 10.93 -0.49
C ALA A 53 -2.63 12.12 0.21
N GLY A 54 -1.52 12.57 -0.38
CA GLY A 54 -0.67 13.61 0.22
C GLY A 54 0.35 13.12 1.25
N LYS A 55 0.32 11.82 1.59
CA LYS A 55 1.21 11.21 2.60
C LYS A 55 2.12 10.17 1.94
N PRO A 56 3.39 10.05 2.38
CA PRO A 56 4.17 8.86 2.07
C PRO A 56 3.45 7.61 2.56
N LEU A 57 3.38 6.59 1.71
CA LEU A 57 2.69 5.33 2.02
C LEU A 57 3.63 4.15 1.84
N LEU A 58 3.76 3.33 2.86
CA LEU A 58 4.50 2.06 2.81
C LEU A 58 3.52 0.89 2.82
N VAL A 59 3.50 0.10 1.76
CA VAL A 59 2.72 -1.15 1.68
C VAL A 59 3.66 -2.34 1.80
N VAL A 60 3.29 -3.31 2.62
CA VAL A 60 4.11 -4.50 2.90
C VAL A 60 3.23 -5.75 2.88
N ASN A 61 3.59 -6.76 2.10
CA ASN A 61 2.93 -8.06 2.20
C ASN A 61 3.52 -8.85 3.38
N THR A 62 2.66 -9.38 4.23
CA THR A 62 3.04 -9.92 5.54
C THR A 62 2.60 -11.36 5.75
N ALA A 63 3.21 -12.04 6.72
CA ALA A 63 2.82 -13.36 7.19
C ALA A 63 3.23 -13.57 8.66
N SER A 64 2.48 -14.41 9.38
CA SER A 64 2.69 -14.67 10.82
C SER A 64 3.69 -15.79 11.12
N LYS A 65 4.02 -16.64 10.14
CA LYS A 65 4.87 -17.85 10.31
C LYS A 65 6.10 -17.84 9.39
N CYS A 66 6.68 -16.68 9.16
CA CYS A 66 7.85 -16.48 8.30
C CYS A 66 9.09 -16.17 9.14
N GLY A 67 10.27 -16.58 8.66
CA GLY A 67 11.54 -16.16 9.28
C GLY A 67 11.74 -14.64 9.33
N PHE A 68 11.06 -13.89 8.45
CA PHE A 68 11.05 -12.42 8.45
C PHE A 68 9.93 -11.79 9.28
N THR A 69 9.05 -12.56 9.90
CA THR A 69 7.94 -12.05 10.74
C THR A 69 8.42 -11.07 11.83
N PRO A 70 9.63 -11.22 12.44
CA PRO A 70 10.16 -10.21 13.36
C PRO A 70 10.33 -8.80 12.76
N GLN A 71 10.26 -8.65 11.43
CA GLN A 71 10.27 -7.33 10.79
C GLN A 71 9.03 -6.47 11.11
N TYR A 72 7.94 -7.06 11.62
CA TYR A 72 6.84 -6.28 12.19
C TYR A 72 7.30 -5.28 13.24
N LYS A 73 8.27 -5.66 14.07
CA LYS A 73 8.86 -4.76 15.07
C LYS A 73 9.52 -3.53 14.43
N GLY A 74 10.25 -3.73 13.34
CA GLY A 74 10.88 -2.62 12.61
C GLY A 74 9.88 -1.75 11.87
N LEU A 75 8.79 -2.34 11.35
CA LEU A 75 7.70 -1.61 10.71
C LEU A 75 6.96 -0.74 11.74
N GLU A 76 6.62 -1.31 12.90
CA GLU A 76 5.98 -0.55 13.98
C GLU A 76 6.87 0.59 14.48
N ALA A 77 8.18 0.35 14.63
CA ALA A 77 9.13 1.41 15.01
C ALA A 77 9.17 2.56 14.00
N LEU A 78 9.08 2.27 12.68
CA LEU A 78 8.95 3.31 11.66
C LEU A 78 7.61 4.05 11.77
N TYR A 79 6.53 3.32 12.02
CA TYR A 79 5.21 3.91 12.16
C TYR A 79 5.14 4.83 13.39
N GLU A 80 5.56 4.37 14.56
CA GLU A 80 5.62 5.18 15.79
C GLU A 80 6.46 6.45 15.58
N LYS A 81 7.59 6.34 14.88
CA LYS A 81 8.48 7.47 14.65
C LYS A 81 7.92 8.52 13.69
N TYR A 82 7.20 8.09 12.65
CA TYR A 82 6.89 8.95 11.52
C TYR A 82 5.41 9.20 11.25
N HIS A 83 4.47 8.45 11.86
CA HIS A 83 3.04 8.59 11.52
C HIS A 83 2.49 9.99 11.85
N ASP A 84 2.90 10.59 12.97
CA ASP A 84 2.50 11.95 13.34
C ASP A 84 3.05 13.01 12.36
N ARG A 85 4.11 12.67 11.64
CA ARG A 85 4.70 13.50 10.57
C ARG A 85 4.07 13.22 9.20
N GLY A 86 3.21 12.23 9.08
CA GLY A 86 2.44 11.93 7.90
C GLY A 86 2.69 10.58 7.24
N LEU A 87 3.61 9.73 7.74
CA LEU A 87 3.80 8.38 7.18
C LEU A 87 2.56 7.52 7.41
N ALA A 88 2.08 6.88 6.35
CA ALA A 88 1.12 5.78 6.44
C ALA A 88 1.83 4.44 6.18
N ILE A 89 1.42 3.39 6.88
CA ILE A 89 1.84 2.00 6.63
C ILE A 89 0.58 1.15 6.50
N VAL A 90 0.56 0.24 5.52
CA VAL A 90 -0.47 -0.78 5.35
C VAL A 90 0.19 -2.15 5.24
N GLY A 91 -0.09 -3.02 6.19
CA GLY A 91 0.28 -4.43 6.10
C GLY A 91 -0.79 -5.22 5.35
N VAL A 92 -0.38 -6.09 4.44
CA VAL A 92 -1.27 -6.93 3.63
C VAL A 92 -0.92 -8.39 3.85
N PRO A 93 -1.63 -9.10 4.75
CA PRO A 93 -1.41 -10.52 4.98
C PRO A 93 -1.66 -11.33 3.72
N SER A 94 -0.77 -12.30 3.45
CA SER A 94 -0.91 -13.23 2.32
C SER A 94 -0.40 -14.62 2.66
N ASN A 95 -1.10 -15.64 2.18
CA ASN A 95 -0.72 -17.04 2.35
C ASN A 95 0.03 -17.64 1.14
N ASP A 96 0.38 -16.81 0.15
CA ASP A 96 0.95 -17.28 -1.12
C ASP A 96 2.35 -17.87 -0.99
N PHE A 97 3.09 -17.46 0.03
CA PHE A 97 4.47 -17.92 0.21
C PHE A 97 4.55 -18.97 1.31
N ALA A 98 4.72 -20.22 0.91
CA ALA A 98 4.89 -21.38 1.77
C ALA A 98 3.76 -21.58 2.81
N ASN A 99 2.55 -21.10 2.54
CA ASN A 99 1.41 -21.17 3.47
C ASN A 99 1.73 -20.61 4.87
N GLN A 100 2.48 -19.51 4.93
CA GLN A 100 2.95 -18.92 6.18
C GLN A 100 1.97 -17.93 6.83
N GLU A 101 0.76 -17.76 6.23
CA GLU A 101 -0.36 -17.00 6.83
C GLU A 101 -1.65 -17.83 6.80
N PRO A 102 -1.72 -18.98 7.50
CA PRO A 102 -2.87 -19.87 7.42
C PRO A 102 -4.08 -19.39 8.23
N GLY A 103 -3.88 -18.51 9.20
CA GLY A 103 -4.91 -18.02 10.13
C GLY A 103 -5.99 -17.17 9.49
N GLY A 104 -7.11 -17.03 10.17
CA GLY A 104 -8.18 -16.10 9.84
C GLY A 104 -7.90 -14.67 10.34
N ALA A 105 -8.83 -13.74 10.07
CA ALA A 105 -8.67 -12.32 10.39
C ALA A 105 -8.41 -12.08 11.89
N ASP A 106 -9.16 -12.72 12.75
CA ASP A 106 -9.02 -12.55 14.21
C ASP A 106 -7.68 -13.08 14.72
N GLU A 107 -7.24 -14.24 14.22
CA GLU A 107 -5.94 -14.83 14.58
C GLU A 107 -4.78 -13.93 14.13
N ILE A 108 -4.86 -13.37 12.93
CA ILE A 108 -3.84 -12.43 12.41
C ILE A 108 -3.81 -11.15 13.25
N ALA A 109 -4.98 -10.58 13.56
CA ALA A 109 -5.08 -9.37 14.35
C ALA A 109 -4.51 -9.56 15.75
N GLU A 110 -4.91 -10.64 16.44
CA GLU A 110 -4.42 -10.98 17.78
C GLU A 110 -2.91 -11.25 17.77
N PHE A 111 -2.41 -11.99 16.77
CA PHE A 111 -0.98 -12.28 16.62
C PHE A 111 -0.16 -11.00 16.49
N CYS A 112 -0.57 -10.09 15.61
CA CYS A 112 0.13 -8.82 15.36
C CYS A 112 0.11 -7.91 16.58
N GLU A 113 -1.03 -7.81 17.26
CA GLU A 113 -1.19 -6.99 18.46
C GLU A 113 -0.36 -7.53 19.64
N ILE A 114 -0.52 -8.81 19.97
CA ILE A 114 0.12 -9.40 21.16
C ILE A 114 1.63 -9.52 21.00
N ASN A 115 2.11 -9.96 19.83
CA ASN A 115 3.53 -10.28 19.65
C ASN A 115 4.37 -9.06 19.24
N TYR A 116 3.78 -8.08 18.54
CA TYR A 116 4.53 -6.98 17.95
C TYR A 116 3.94 -5.59 18.24
N GLY A 117 2.80 -5.51 18.91
CA GLY A 117 2.14 -4.25 19.22
C GLY A 117 1.77 -3.44 17.96
N VAL A 118 1.45 -4.10 16.85
CA VAL A 118 1.16 -3.44 15.58
C VAL A 118 -0.03 -2.51 15.71
N THR A 119 0.18 -1.24 15.37
CA THR A 119 -0.85 -0.19 15.41
C THR A 119 -1.19 0.38 14.03
N PHE A 120 -0.35 0.14 13.02
CA PHE A 120 -0.67 0.55 11.65
C PHE A 120 -1.78 -0.31 11.04
N PRO A 121 -2.53 0.22 10.05
CA PRO A 121 -3.59 -0.51 9.37
C PRO A 121 -3.15 -1.83 8.74
N LEU A 122 -3.97 -2.86 8.94
CA LEU A 122 -3.83 -4.17 8.29
C LEU A 122 -5.01 -4.41 7.35
N ALA A 123 -4.73 -4.89 6.16
CA ALA A 123 -5.73 -5.38 5.22
C ALA A 123 -6.18 -6.81 5.56
N ALA A 124 -7.33 -7.20 5.06
CA ALA A 124 -7.73 -8.60 5.03
C ALA A 124 -6.74 -9.40 4.17
N LYS A 125 -6.57 -10.67 4.50
CA LYS A 125 -5.69 -11.58 3.77
C LYS A 125 -6.13 -11.71 2.31
N VAL A 126 -5.19 -11.49 1.39
CA VAL A 126 -5.41 -11.59 -0.05
C VAL A 126 -4.25 -12.31 -0.75
N PRO A 127 -4.49 -12.92 -1.92
CA PRO A 127 -3.41 -13.32 -2.81
C PRO A 127 -2.65 -12.09 -3.32
N VAL A 128 -1.32 -12.22 -3.41
CA VAL A 128 -0.43 -11.16 -3.90
C VAL A 128 0.33 -11.58 -5.16
N THR A 129 0.18 -12.84 -5.58
CA THR A 129 0.80 -13.45 -6.76
C THR A 129 -0.21 -14.21 -7.60
N GLY A 130 0.13 -14.46 -8.88
CA GLY A 130 -0.69 -15.25 -9.79
C GLY A 130 -1.93 -14.54 -10.31
N GLU A 131 -2.82 -15.32 -10.94
CA GLU A 131 -4.04 -14.79 -11.57
C GLU A 131 -5.06 -14.24 -10.57
N GLU A 132 -5.07 -14.78 -9.35
CA GLU A 132 -5.96 -14.35 -8.27
C GLU A 132 -5.42 -13.18 -7.45
N ALA A 133 -4.21 -12.68 -7.79
CA ALA A 133 -3.60 -11.56 -7.05
C ALA A 133 -4.54 -10.36 -6.99
N HIS A 134 -4.55 -9.69 -5.84
CA HIS A 134 -5.28 -8.44 -5.67
C HIS A 134 -4.87 -7.42 -6.76
N PRO A 135 -5.79 -6.62 -7.32
CA PRO A 135 -5.51 -5.68 -8.41
C PRO A 135 -4.30 -4.76 -8.18
N PHE A 136 -4.06 -4.35 -6.95
CA PHE A 136 -2.87 -3.57 -6.56
C PHE A 136 -1.56 -4.29 -6.91
N PHE A 137 -1.45 -5.58 -6.62
CA PHE A 137 -0.22 -6.34 -6.91
C PHE A 137 -0.08 -6.70 -8.39
N LYS A 138 -1.20 -6.89 -9.10
CA LYS A 138 -1.20 -7.03 -10.56
C LYS A 138 -0.67 -5.76 -11.22
N TRP A 139 -1.19 -4.62 -10.82
CA TRP A 139 -0.73 -3.32 -11.29
C TRP A 139 0.77 -3.11 -11.02
N LEU A 140 1.26 -3.42 -9.82
CA LEU A 140 2.68 -3.34 -9.49
C LEU A 140 3.54 -4.23 -10.39
N ALA A 141 3.06 -5.44 -10.70
CA ALA A 141 3.78 -6.37 -11.57
C ALA A 141 3.82 -5.90 -13.02
N ASP A 142 2.78 -5.21 -13.50
CA ASP A 142 2.69 -4.67 -14.85
C ASP A 142 3.54 -3.40 -15.01
N GLU A 143 3.43 -2.46 -14.06
CA GLU A 143 4.20 -1.20 -14.08
C GLU A 143 5.71 -1.42 -13.83
N ARG A 144 6.04 -2.32 -12.93
CA ARG A 144 7.41 -2.63 -12.49
C ARG A 144 7.58 -4.13 -12.27
N PRO A 145 7.84 -4.95 -13.32
CA PRO A 145 7.96 -6.40 -13.18
C PRO A 145 8.97 -6.87 -12.14
N MET A 146 10.01 -6.07 -11.89
CA MET A 146 11.00 -6.35 -10.84
C MET A 146 10.50 -6.07 -9.43
N ALA A 147 9.41 -5.29 -9.29
CA ALA A 147 8.82 -4.95 -8.00
C ALA A 147 7.78 -5.97 -7.51
N ARG A 148 7.44 -7.00 -8.31
CA ARG A 148 6.51 -8.04 -7.84
C ARG A 148 7.01 -8.69 -6.55
N PRO A 149 6.14 -9.00 -5.58
CA PRO A 149 6.56 -9.68 -4.37
C PRO A 149 7.10 -11.07 -4.70
N ARG A 150 8.26 -11.41 -4.17
CA ARG A 150 8.91 -12.72 -4.36
C ARG A 150 8.95 -13.54 -3.08
N TRP A 151 8.63 -12.92 -1.97
CA TRP A 151 8.51 -13.54 -0.65
C TRP A 151 7.72 -12.62 0.29
N ASN A 152 7.43 -13.08 1.51
CA ASN A 152 6.82 -12.26 2.55
C ASN A 152 7.72 -11.07 2.93
N PHE A 153 7.12 -9.98 3.37
CA PHE A 153 7.81 -8.74 3.79
C PHE A 153 8.57 -8.02 2.66
N HIS A 154 8.10 -8.14 1.41
CA HIS A 154 8.48 -7.23 0.34
C HIS A 154 7.81 -5.88 0.59
N LYS A 155 8.53 -4.78 0.41
CA LYS A 155 8.09 -3.45 0.83
C LYS A 155 8.05 -2.49 -0.35
N TYR A 156 7.02 -1.65 -0.39
CA TYR A 156 6.75 -0.69 -1.47
C TYR A 156 6.50 0.67 -0.87
N LEU A 157 7.39 1.62 -1.11
CA LEU A 157 7.28 3.00 -0.65
C LEU A 157 6.75 3.88 -1.79
N PHE A 158 5.66 4.57 -1.53
CA PHE A 158 5.01 5.51 -2.44
C PHE A 158 5.12 6.95 -1.91
N ASP A 159 5.17 7.91 -2.83
CA ASP A 159 5.06 9.33 -2.51
C ASP A 159 3.60 9.74 -2.24
N GLY A 160 3.40 11.02 -1.88
CA GLY A 160 2.07 11.58 -1.62
C GLY A 160 1.12 11.57 -2.81
N GLN A 161 1.59 11.34 -4.01
CA GLN A 161 0.79 11.17 -5.23
C GLN A 161 0.50 9.69 -5.55
N GLY A 162 0.98 8.77 -4.71
CA GLY A 162 0.81 7.33 -4.91
C GLY A 162 1.71 6.74 -5.99
N ARG A 163 2.81 7.41 -6.34
CA ARG A 163 3.83 6.91 -7.28
C ARG A 163 4.84 6.07 -6.52
N LEU A 164 5.21 4.93 -7.08
CA LEU A 164 6.23 4.06 -6.47
C LEU A 164 7.60 4.75 -6.51
N VAL A 165 8.16 4.99 -5.32
CA VAL A 165 9.49 5.58 -5.12
C VAL A 165 10.54 4.49 -4.98
N GLU A 166 10.25 3.49 -4.13
CA GLU A 166 11.21 2.42 -3.82
C GLU A 166 10.49 1.10 -3.57
N ALA A 167 11.06 0.01 -4.05
CA ALA A 167 10.65 -1.34 -3.72
C ALA A 167 11.85 -2.11 -3.19
N VAL A 168 11.74 -2.69 -2.00
CA VAL A 168 12.85 -3.41 -1.36
C VAL A 168 12.46 -4.84 -1.02
N ALA A 169 13.41 -5.73 -1.23
CA ALA A 169 13.23 -7.15 -1.04
C ALA A 169 12.98 -7.52 0.44
N SER A 170 12.44 -8.70 0.64
CA SER A 170 12.09 -9.27 1.94
C SER A 170 13.24 -9.25 2.95
N VAL A 171 14.46 -9.54 2.50
CA VAL A 171 15.67 -9.58 3.36
C VAL A 171 16.09 -8.20 3.87
N THR A 172 15.62 -7.14 3.24
CA THR A 172 16.00 -5.76 3.58
C THR A 172 15.22 -5.31 4.82
N SER A 173 15.93 -4.87 5.85
CA SER A 173 15.30 -4.35 7.07
C SER A 173 14.42 -3.14 6.80
N PRO A 174 13.25 -2.99 7.45
CA PRO A 174 12.42 -1.81 7.32
C PRO A 174 13.16 -0.49 7.58
N SER A 175 14.10 -0.48 8.52
CA SER A 175 14.87 0.71 8.89
C SER A 175 15.70 1.30 7.73
N THR A 176 16.03 0.52 6.71
CA THR A 176 16.76 1.02 5.53
C THR A 176 15.95 2.03 4.72
N LEU A 177 14.63 2.04 4.87
CA LEU A 177 13.72 2.99 4.21
C LEU A 177 13.68 4.36 4.92
N ALA A 178 14.22 4.49 6.13
CA ALA A 178 14.16 5.73 6.90
C ALA A 178 14.68 6.98 6.14
N PRO A 179 15.82 6.95 5.43
CA PRO A 179 16.26 8.11 4.66
C PRO A 179 15.31 8.52 3.55
N ALA A 180 14.72 7.55 2.83
CA ALA A 180 13.74 7.83 1.77
C ALA A 180 12.44 8.40 2.35
N ILE A 181 11.96 7.86 3.48
CA ILE A 181 10.80 8.37 4.21
C ILE A 181 11.05 9.80 4.68
N GLU A 182 12.19 10.09 5.30
CA GLU A 182 12.59 11.45 5.74
C GLU A 182 12.56 12.45 4.58
N LYS A 183 13.09 12.05 3.41
CA LYS A 183 13.09 12.89 2.22
C LYS A 183 11.68 13.20 1.73
N LEU A 184 10.79 12.21 1.73
CA LEU A 184 9.39 12.40 1.32
C LEU A 184 8.62 13.27 2.31
N LEU A 185 8.86 13.10 3.62
CA LEU A 185 8.23 13.92 4.67
C LEU A 185 8.70 15.38 4.65
N ALA A 186 9.94 15.63 4.20
CA ALA A 186 10.48 16.97 4.06
C ALA A 186 9.97 17.72 2.81
N THR A 187 9.37 17.00 1.85
CA THR A 187 8.83 17.59 0.61
C THR A 187 7.38 17.98 0.85
N PRO A 188 7.00 19.28 0.76
CA PRO A 188 5.61 19.69 0.90
C PRO A 188 4.74 18.97 -0.13
N ALA A 189 3.57 18.49 0.28
CA ALA A 189 2.55 18.02 -0.65
C ALA A 189 2.18 19.19 -1.56
N LYS A 190 2.49 19.08 -2.86
CA LYS A 190 2.11 20.05 -3.88
C LYS A 190 0.68 19.80 -4.35
#